data_c0cfd61323c1ac4d175d984281b243fc
#
_entry.id   c0cfd61323c1ac4d175d984281b243fc
#
_cell.length_a   1.000
_cell.length_b   1.000
_cell.length_c   1.000
_cell.angle_alpha   90.00
_cell.angle_beta   90.00
_cell.angle_gamma   90.00
#
_symmetry.space_group_name_H-M   'P 1'
#
loop_
_entity.id
_entity.type
_entity.pdbx_description
1 polymer ?
#
loop_
_entity_poly.entity_id
_entity_poly.type
_entity_poly.pdbx_seq_one_letter_code
_entity_poly.pdbx_strand_id
1 'polypeptide(L)'
;FPYFLKKALRQGIYKKYRRFEYNDSKIRGPIDVSRHIKDNIPFRGTVAYSTREHTYDNEVTELIRHSIEYIKTHPMGNGVLNCDQETKDAVMTMTQATPTYNTRDRNRIINLNLRPVTHPYYSEYTALQKICLQILRHEALKYGQEKDKIYGVLFDGAWLWEEYLDTIFAKARLDITHAKNKTGENGIAIYKNGKKCYYPDFYR
;
A
#
# COMPACT_ATOMS: atom_id res chain seq x y z
N PHE A 1 4.26 5.32 -0.39
CA PHE A 1 3.38 4.47 -1.21
C PHE A 1 4.03 4.16 -2.57
N PRO A 2 4.48 5.13 -3.42
CA PRO A 2 5.04 4.83 -4.74
C PRO A 2 6.21 3.83 -4.72
N TYR A 3 7.13 3.98 -3.79
CA TYR A 3 8.27 3.06 -3.63
C TYR A 3 7.81 1.59 -3.48
N PHE A 4 6.88 1.32 -2.57
CA PHE A 4 6.38 -0.04 -2.31
C PHE A 4 5.52 -0.56 -3.48
N LEU A 5 4.77 0.32 -4.15
CA LEU A 5 4.00 -0.05 -5.33
C LEU A 5 4.92 -0.53 -6.46
N LYS A 6 5.97 0.24 -6.78
CA LYS A 6 6.94 -0.14 -7.80
C LYS A 6 7.67 -1.44 -7.45
N LYS A 7 8.09 -1.58 -6.18
CA LYS A 7 8.78 -2.78 -5.71
C LYS A 7 7.92 -4.04 -5.82
N ALA A 8 6.65 -3.95 -5.45
CA ALA A 8 5.70 -5.06 -5.58
C ALA A 8 5.44 -5.41 -7.05
N LEU A 9 5.25 -4.42 -7.92
CA LEU A 9 4.99 -4.67 -9.35
C LEU A 9 6.19 -5.24 -10.12
N ARG A 10 7.42 -5.08 -9.63
CA ARG A 10 8.59 -5.79 -10.17
C ARG A 10 8.49 -7.32 -10.02
N GLN A 11 7.71 -7.81 -9.05
CA GLN A 11 7.36 -9.22 -8.93
C GLN A 11 6.18 -9.63 -9.82
N GLY A 12 5.61 -8.69 -10.57
CA GLY A 12 4.40 -8.86 -11.37
C GLY A 12 3.13 -8.51 -10.58
N ILE A 13 1.99 -8.46 -11.29
CA ILE A 13 0.69 -8.18 -10.67
C ILE A 13 0.26 -9.40 -9.86
N TYR A 14 -0.18 -9.17 -8.61
CA TYR A 14 -0.66 -10.23 -7.74
C TYR A 14 -1.87 -10.95 -8.33
N LYS A 15 -1.76 -12.26 -8.45
CA LYS A 15 -2.82 -13.13 -8.94
C LYS A 15 -3.34 -14.03 -7.83
N LYS A 16 -4.64 -14.28 -7.84
CA LYS A 16 -5.30 -15.20 -6.93
C LYS A 16 -6.39 -15.98 -7.64
N TYR A 17 -6.62 -17.23 -7.20
CA TYR A 17 -7.78 -17.98 -7.64
C TYR A 17 -9.05 -17.40 -7.02
N ARG A 18 -9.99 -16.98 -7.88
CA ARG A 18 -11.33 -16.51 -7.50
C ARG A 18 -12.37 -17.44 -8.08
N ARG A 19 -13.42 -17.74 -7.29
CA ARG A 19 -14.58 -18.47 -7.76
C ARG A 19 -15.51 -17.51 -8.47
N PHE A 20 -15.84 -17.83 -9.70
CA PHE A 20 -16.85 -17.13 -10.49
C PHE A 20 -18.06 -18.02 -10.66
N GLU A 21 -19.23 -17.41 -10.64
CA GLU A 21 -20.51 -18.08 -10.76
C GLU A 21 -21.16 -17.66 -12.07
N TYR A 22 -21.50 -18.65 -12.87
CA TYR A 22 -22.11 -18.46 -14.19
C TYR A 22 -23.45 -19.17 -14.28
N ASN A 23 -24.32 -18.67 -15.17
CA ASN A 23 -25.57 -19.30 -15.54
C ASN A 23 -25.75 -19.12 -17.06
N ASP A 24 -25.15 -19.99 -17.82
CA ASP A 24 -25.20 -19.97 -19.28
C ASP A 24 -25.31 -21.41 -19.88
N SER A 25 -25.40 -21.49 -21.20
CA SER A 25 -25.50 -22.77 -21.91
C SER A 25 -24.14 -23.47 -22.11
N LYS A 26 -23.01 -22.79 -21.87
CA LYS A 26 -21.67 -23.33 -22.06
C LYS A 26 -21.03 -23.67 -20.72
N ILE A 27 -21.26 -24.85 -20.22
CA ILE A 27 -20.74 -25.32 -18.94
C ILE A 27 -19.23 -25.44 -19.01
N ARG A 28 -18.50 -24.71 -18.12
CA ARG A 28 -17.04 -24.70 -18.04
C ARG A 28 -16.50 -25.14 -16.67
N GLY A 29 -17.37 -25.62 -15.80
CA GLY A 29 -16.99 -26.03 -14.45
C GLY A 29 -18.05 -26.90 -13.78
N PRO A 30 -17.85 -27.25 -12.49
CA PRO A 30 -18.83 -28.07 -11.76
C PRO A 30 -20.17 -27.36 -11.63
N ILE A 31 -21.23 -28.10 -11.84
CA ILE A 31 -22.61 -27.61 -11.74
C ILE A 31 -22.92 -27.31 -10.27
N ASP A 32 -23.48 -26.15 -10.01
CA ASP A 32 -24.05 -25.77 -8.72
C ASP A 32 -25.53 -26.19 -8.71
N VAL A 33 -25.78 -27.40 -8.23
CA VAL A 33 -27.10 -28.01 -8.25
C VAL A 33 -28.13 -27.17 -7.48
N SER A 34 -27.76 -26.68 -6.33
CA SER A 34 -28.66 -25.88 -5.48
C SER A 34 -29.10 -24.58 -6.19
N ARG A 35 -28.15 -23.87 -6.79
CA ARG A 35 -28.44 -22.66 -7.56
C ARG A 35 -29.16 -22.97 -8.87
N HIS A 36 -28.80 -24.09 -9.54
CA HIS A 36 -29.46 -24.51 -10.76
C HIS A 36 -30.96 -24.80 -10.54
N ILE A 37 -31.29 -25.51 -9.47
CA ILE A 37 -32.70 -25.80 -9.11
C ILE A 37 -33.45 -24.51 -8.80
N LYS A 38 -32.82 -23.58 -8.10
CA LYS A 38 -33.45 -22.31 -7.72
C LYS A 38 -33.69 -21.38 -8.91
N ASP A 39 -32.72 -21.27 -9.81
CA ASP A 39 -32.72 -20.24 -10.86
C ASP A 39 -33.22 -20.74 -12.22
N ASN A 40 -33.17 -22.08 -12.47
CA ASN A 40 -33.41 -22.69 -13.78
C ASN A 40 -34.56 -23.71 -13.79
N ILE A 41 -35.47 -23.67 -12.83
CA ILE A 41 -36.71 -24.46 -12.91
C ILE A 41 -37.88 -23.51 -13.19
N PRO A 42 -38.61 -23.72 -14.34
CA PRO A 42 -38.43 -24.71 -15.40
C PRO A 42 -37.15 -24.44 -16.23
N PHE A 43 -36.55 -25.50 -16.73
CA PHE A 43 -35.29 -25.45 -17.51
C PHE A 43 -35.43 -24.56 -18.76
N ARG A 44 -34.53 -23.60 -18.90
CA ARG A 44 -34.53 -22.60 -19.99
C ARG A 44 -33.28 -22.71 -20.90
N GLY A 45 -32.58 -23.82 -20.88
CA GLY A 45 -31.36 -24.03 -21.68
C GLY A 45 -30.08 -23.50 -21.05
N THR A 46 -30.16 -22.98 -19.83
CA THR A 46 -28.97 -22.48 -19.05
C THR A 46 -28.72 -23.38 -17.84
N VAL A 47 -27.46 -23.48 -17.44
CA VAL A 47 -27.03 -24.27 -16.28
C VAL A 47 -26.22 -23.42 -15.36
N ALA A 48 -26.53 -23.43 -14.07
CA ALA A 48 -25.76 -22.77 -13.06
C ALA A 48 -24.51 -23.57 -12.71
N TYR A 49 -23.33 -22.99 -12.89
CA TYR A 49 -22.05 -23.64 -12.59
C TYR A 49 -21.05 -22.63 -12.00
N SER A 50 -19.96 -23.10 -11.47
CA SER A 50 -18.89 -22.24 -10.98
C SER A 50 -17.54 -22.64 -11.55
N THR A 51 -16.68 -21.64 -11.81
CA THR A 51 -15.29 -21.86 -12.20
C THR A 51 -14.34 -21.28 -11.15
N ARG A 52 -13.11 -21.78 -11.10
CA ARG A 52 -12.01 -21.14 -10.37
C ARG A 52 -11.01 -20.61 -11.38
N GLU A 53 -10.95 -19.30 -11.46
CA GLU A 53 -10.09 -18.62 -12.43
C GLU A 53 -8.97 -17.86 -11.71
N HIS A 54 -7.79 -17.86 -12.31
CA HIS A 54 -6.63 -17.16 -11.80
C HIS A 54 -6.66 -15.70 -12.32
N THR A 55 -7.09 -14.79 -11.48
CA THR A 55 -7.34 -13.41 -11.88
C THR A 55 -6.45 -12.40 -11.15
N TYR A 56 -6.15 -11.29 -11.82
CA TYR A 56 -5.56 -10.10 -11.22
C TYR A 56 -6.57 -9.27 -10.41
N ASP A 57 -7.86 -9.40 -10.73
CA ASP A 57 -8.93 -8.68 -10.04
C ASP A 57 -9.31 -9.43 -8.77
N ASN A 58 -8.69 -9.06 -7.68
CA ASN A 58 -8.83 -9.71 -6.38
C ASN A 58 -8.72 -8.69 -5.25
N GLU A 59 -9.02 -9.13 -4.02
CA GLU A 59 -9.06 -8.24 -2.87
C GLU A 59 -7.76 -7.46 -2.58
N VAL A 60 -6.59 -8.02 -2.94
CA VAL A 60 -5.29 -7.35 -2.72
C VAL A 60 -5.07 -6.22 -3.72
N THR A 61 -5.33 -6.48 -5.00
CA THR A 61 -5.23 -5.46 -6.06
C THR A 61 -6.31 -4.40 -5.92
N GLU A 62 -7.53 -4.78 -5.51
CA GLU A 62 -8.61 -3.83 -5.18
C GLU A 62 -8.22 -2.93 -4.00
N LEU A 63 -7.53 -3.44 -2.97
CA LEU A 63 -7.03 -2.62 -1.84
C LEU A 63 -6.05 -1.55 -2.33
N ILE A 64 -5.12 -1.94 -3.20
CA ILE A 64 -4.16 -0.99 -3.79
C ILE A 64 -4.90 0.06 -4.63
N ARG A 65 -5.91 -0.35 -5.40
CA ARG A 65 -6.75 0.56 -6.16
C ARG A 65 -7.48 1.57 -5.27
N HIS A 66 -8.10 1.13 -4.17
CA HIS A 66 -8.73 2.02 -3.20
C HIS A 66 -7.73 3.04 -2.63
N SER A 67 -6.50 2.61 -2.35
CA SER A 67 -5.45 3.52 -1.87
C SER A 67 -5.04 4.54 -2.92
N ILE A 68 -4.93 4.15 -4.19
CA ILE A 68 -4.65 5.06 -5.31
C ILE A 68 -5.76 6.11 -5.43
N GLU A 69 -7.03 5.69 -5.45
CA GLU A 69 -8.15 6.62 -5.57
C GLU A 69 -8.23 7.56 -4.35
N TYR A 70 -7.96 7.06 -3.16
CA TYR A 70 -7.88 7.90 -1.96
C TYR A 70 -6.76 8.95 -2.06
N ILE A 71 -5.56 8.55 -2.47
CA ILE A 71 -4.44 9.49 -2.64
C ILE A 71 -4.78 10.58 -3.66
N LYS A 72 -5.50 10.24 -4.75
CA LYS A 72 -5.94 11.23 -5.76
C LYS A 72 -6.87 12.31 -5.19
N THR A 73 -7.67 11.98 -4.17
CA THR A 73 -8.56 12.96 -3.53
C THR A 73 -7.83 13.97 -2.63
N HIS A 74 -6.58 13.66 -2.25
CA HIS A 74 -5.78 14.54 -1.40
C HIS A 74 -5.13 15.66 -2.22
N PRO A 75 -5.07 16.91 -1.74
CA PRO A 75 -4.51 18.05 -2.49
C PRO A 75 -3.12 17.83 -3.06
N MET A 76 -2.24 17.13 -2.33
CA MET A 76 -0.88 16.79 -2.77
C MET A 76 -0.78 15.42 -3.45
N GLY A 77 -1.88 14.67 -3.53
CA GLY A 77 -1.87 13.28 -3.98
C GLY A 77 -1.46 13.11 -5.43
N ASN A 78 -1.87 14.03 -6.29
CA ASN A 78 -1.47 14.00 -7.70
C ASN A 78 0.04 14.16 -7.88
N GLY A 79 0.72 14.98 -7.07
CA GLY A 79 2.17 15.09 -7.07
C GLY A 79 2.85 13.77 -6.68
N VAL A 80 2.31 13.07 -5.69
CA VAL A 80 2.83 11.77 -5.23
C VAL A 80 2.67 10.68 -6.30
N LEU A 81 1.51 10.60 -6.96
CA LEU A 81 1.24 9.57 -7.97
C LEU A 81 1.87 9.85 -9.33
N ASN A 82 2.28 11.09 -9.58
CA ASN A 82 2.92 11.53 -10.81
C ASN A 82 4.39 11.90 -10.63
N CYS A 83 5.03 11.50 -9.52
CA CYS A 83 6.40 11.88 -9.19
C CYS A 83 7.43 11.41 -10.24
N ASP A 84 7.20 10.28 -10.87
CA ASP A 84 8.03 9.73 -11.95
C ASP A 84 7.19 8.87 -12.92
N GLN A 85 7.76 8.55 -14.09
CA GLN A 85 7.07 7.77 -15.12
C GLN A 85 6.76 6.35 -14.65
N GLU A 86 7.69 5.70 -13.96
CA GLU A 86 7.50 4.33 -13.42
C GLU A 86 6.29 4.27 -12.47
N THR A 87 6.07 5.32 -11.64
CA THR A 87 4.90 5.41 -10.76
C THR A 87 3.60 5.58 -11.56
N LYS A 88 3.60 6.40 -12.61
CA LYS A 88 2.43 6.58 -13.47
C LYS A 88 2.04 5.27 -14.14
N ASP A 89 3.01 4.56 -14.69
CA ASP A 89 2.80 3.27 -15.36
C ASP A 89 2.29 2.22 -14.36
N ALA A 90 2.83 2.21 -13.14
CA ALA A 90 2.37 1.36 -12.05
C ALA A 90 0.91 1.63 -11.67
N VAL A 91 0.52 2.90 -11.54
CA VAL A 91 -0.86 3.32 -11.26
C VAL A 91 -1.80 2.92 -12.39
N MET A 92 -1.39 3.10 -13.64
CA MET A 92 -2.17 2.70 -14.82
C MET A 92 -2.36 1.18 -14.86
N THR A 93 -1.30 0.42 -14.62
CA THR A 93 -1.32 -1.04 -14.56
C THR A 93 -2.31 -1.55 -13.52
N MET A 94 -2.27 -1.00 -12.30
CA MET A 94 -3.21 -1.38 -11.23
C MET A 94 -4.65 -0.97 -11.56
N THR A 95 -4.83 0.15 -12.24
CA THR A 95 -6.15 0.61 -12.70
C THR A 95 -6.76 -0.37 -13.70
N GLN A 96 -5.97 -0.85 -14.65
CA GLN A 96 -6.40 -1.82 -15.67
C GLN A 96 -6.63 -3.21 -15.08
N ALA A 97 -5.85 -3.59 -14.06
CA ALA A 97 -5.96 -4.89 -13.40
C ALA A 97 -7.22 -5.06 -12.54
N THR A 98 -7.91 -3.97 -12.21
CA THR A 98 -9.07 -3.95 -11.31
C THR A 98 -10.33 -3.40 -11.97
N PRO A 99 -10.88 -4.05 -13.02
CA PRO A 99 -12.05 -3.58 -13.73
C PRO A 99 -13.34 -3.61 -12.90
N THR A 100 -13.43 -4.48 -11.88
CA THR A 100 -14.61 -4.58 -11.01
C THR A 100 -14.57 -3.62 -9.81
N TYR A 101 -13.58 -2.72 -9.75
CA TYR A 101 -13.46 -1.75 -8.67
C TYR A 101 -14.73 -0.95 -8.42
N ASN A 102 -15.18 -0.92 -7.17
CA ASN A 102 -16.32 -0.13 -6.73
C ASN A 102 -15.98 0.61 -5.42
N THR A 103 -16.10 1.93 -5.41
CA THR A 103 -15.82 2.78 -4.25
C THR A 103 -16.58 2.36 -2.99
N ARG A 104 -17.80 1.84 -3.13
CA ARG A 104 -18.65 1.40 -2.01
C ARG A 104 -18.12 0.17 -1.28
N ASP A 105 -17.27 -0.63 -1.94
CA ASP A 105 -16.73 -1.88 -1.39
C ASP A 105 -15.52 -1.67 -0.46
N ARG A 106 -15.11 -0.44 -0.23
CA ARG A 106 -13.91 -0.08 0.51
C ARG A 106 -13.78 -0.79 1.87
N ASN A 107 -14.82 -0.72 2.70
CA ASN A 107 -14.79 -1.34 4.04
C ASN A 107 -14.72 -2.87 3.95
N ARG A 108 -15.41 -3.47 2.99
CA ARG A 108 -15.35 -4.91 2.72
C ARG A 108 -13.92 -5.31 2.31
N ILE A 109 -13.30 -4.58 1.41
CA ILE A 109 -11.94 -4.84 0.93
C ILE A 109 -10.91 -4.65 2.05
N ILE A 110 -11.03 -3.61 2.88
CA ILE A 110 -10.18 -3.44 4.07
C ILE A 110 -10.28 -4.67 4.99
N ASN A 111 -11.48 -5.13 5.30
CA ASN A 111 -11.69 -6.29 6.18
C ASN A 111 -11.10 -7.59 5.61
N LEU A 112 -11.23 -7.83 4.30
CA LEU A 112 -10.65 -8.99 3.64
C LEU A 112 -9.11 -8.98 3.66
N ASN A 113 -8.50 -7.80 3.76
CA ASN A 113 -7.05 -7.62 3.75
C ASN A 113 -6.43 -7.50 5.16
N LEU A 114 -7.17 -7.78 6.24
CA LEU A 114 -6.62 -7.75 7.61
C LEU A 114 -5.53 -8.81 7.84
N ARG A 115 -5.62 -9.91 7.12
CA ARG A 115 -4.58 -10.95 7.14
C ARG A 115 -3.51 -10.60 6.10
N PRO A 116 -2.22 -10.65 6.47
CA PRO A 116 -1.14 -10.35 5.53
C PRO A 116 -1.09 -11.36 4.39
N VAL A 117 -0.67 -10.89 3.22
CA VAL A 117 -0.35 -11.77 2.09
C VAL A 117 0.89 -12.60 2.46
N THR A 118 0.76 -13.93 2.40
CA THR A 118 1.85 -14.88 2.73
C THR A 118 2.25 -15.72 1.51
N HIS A 119 2.34 -15.09 0.34
CA HIS A 119 2.70 -15.80 -0.88
C HIS A 119 4.23 -15.73 -1.09
N PRO A 120 4.95 -16.86 -1.23
CA PRO A 120 6.42 -16.87 -1.34
C PRO A 120 6.98 -16.01 -2.49
N TYR A 121 6.30 -16.02 -3.64
CA TYR A 121 6.72 -15.25 -4.82
C TYR A 121 6.38 -13.77 -4.70
N TYR A 122 5.28 -13.40 -4.04
CA TYR A 122 4.79 -12.03 -3.93
C TYR A 122 5.09 -11.40 -2.55
N SER A 123 6.31 -11.58 -2.06
CA SER A 123 6.73 -11.12 -0.72
C SER A 123 6.59 -9.61 -0.52
N GLU A 124 6.84 -8.82 -1.56
CA GLU A 124 6.78 -7.35 -1.50
C GLU A 124 5.35 -6.79 -1.35
N TYR A 125 4.35 -7.60 -1.70
CA TYR A 125 2.95 -7.22 -1.51
C TYR A 125 2.54 -7.13 -0.04
N THR A 126 3.22 -7.83 0.86
CA THR A 126 2.97 -7.74 2.32
C THR A 126 3.23 -6.32 2.85
N ALA A 127 4.36 -5.73 2.45
CA ALA A 127 4.70 -4.36 2.85
C ALA A 127 3.76 -3.33 2.20
N LEU A 128 3.44 -3.50 0.92
CA LEU A 128 2.49 -2.65 0.20
C LEU A 128 1.09 -2.72 0.81
N GLN A 129 0.59 -3.94 1.14
CA GLN A 129 -0.70 -4.15 1.80
C GLN A 129 -0.78 -3.40 3.13
N LYS A 130 0.27 -3.49 3.95
CA LYS A 130 0.34 -2.78 5.24
C LYS A 130 0.21 -1.27 5.06
N ILE A 131 0.93 -0.68 4.10
CA ILE A 131 0.86 0.75 3.80
C ILE A 131 -0.52 1.15 3.28
N CYS A 132 -1.12 0.37 2.38
CA CYS A 132 -2.47 0.62 1.88
C CYS A 132 -3.50 0.64 3.03
N LEU A 133 -3.42 -0.34 3.94
CA LEU A 133 -4.29 -0.38 5.11
C LEU A 133 -4.09 0.82 6.04
N GLN A 134 -2.84 1.28 6.24
CA GLN A 134 -2.56 2.47 7.02
C GLN A 134 -3.19 3.72 6.38
N ILE A 135 -3.01 3.91 5.07
CA ILE A 135 -3.59 5.05 4.33
C ILE A 135 -5.11 5.05 4.46
N LEU A 136 -5.76 3.93 4.19
CA LEU A 136 -7.23 3.84 4.15
C LEU A 136 -7.87 3.91 5.54
N ARG A 137 -7.20 3.43 6.58
CA ARG A 137 -7.68 3.50 7.98
C ARG A 137 -7.52 4.88 8.58
N HIS A 138 -6.50 5.63 8.21
CA HIS A 138 -6.35 7.01 8.68
C HIS A 138 -7.51 7.91 8.27
N GLU A 139 -8.12 7.67 7.12
CA GLU A 139 -9.35 8.38 6.75
C GLU A 139 -10.53 7.99 7.64
N ALA A 140 -10.71 6.71 7.93
CA ALA A 140 -11.77 6.23 8.83
C ALA A 140 -11.66 6.85 10.25
N LEU A 141 -10.43 7.11 10.70
CA LEU A 141 -10.17 7.77 11.99
C LEU A 141 -10.48 9.26 11.99
N LYS A 142 -10.40 9.96 10.84
CA LYS A 142 -10.82 11.36 10.73
C LYS A 142 -12.32 11.55 10.80
N TYR A 143 -13.10 10.54 10.45
CA TYR A 143 -14.58 10.56 10.47
C TYR A 143 -15.20 9.81 11.64
N GLY A 144 -14.41 9.07 12.44
CA GLY A 144 -14.88 8.39 13.62
C GLY A 144 -15.07 9.35 14.80
N GLN A 145 -16.23 9.25 15.50
CA GLN A 145 -16.59 10.07 16.67
C GLN A 145 -15.80 9.74 17.95
N GLU A 146 -14.67 9.08 17.88
CA GLU A 146 -13.84 8.85 19.06
C GLU A 146 -12.92 10.04 19.32
N LYS A 147 -13.33 10.90 20.26
CA LYS A 147 -12.69 12.16 20.62
C LYS A 147 -11.27 12.04 21.20
N ASP A 148 -10.76 10.83 21.50
CA ASP A 148 -9.58 10.69 22.37
C ASP A 148 -8.43 9.82 21.84
N LYS A 149 -8.45 9.40 20.55
CA LYS A 149 -7.32 8.63 20.00
C LYS A 149 -6.67 9.36 18.83
N ILE A 150 -5.67 10.18 19.15
CA ILE A 150 -4.76 10.75 18.15
C ILE A 150 -3.80 9.63 17.73
N TYR A 151 -4.08 8.97 16.61
CA TYR A 151 -3.10 8.13 15.93
C TYR A 151 -2.26 9.01 15.00
N GLY A 152 -1.33 9.75 15.57
CA GLY A 152 -0.29 10.45 14.82
C GLY A 152 0.87 9.49 14.58
N VAL A 153 1.41 9.47 13.37
CA VAL A 153 2.80 9.03 13.20
C VAL A 153 3.62 10.18 13.75
N LEU A 154 4.19 9.99 14.92
CA LEU A 154 5.10 10.96 15.51
C LEU A 154 6.37 10.98 14.65
N PHE A 155 6.49 11.97 13.79
CA PHE A 155 7.75 12.24 13.12
C PHE A 155 8.54 13.20 14.02
N ASP A 156 9.74 12.78 14.39
CA ASP A 156 10.73 13.73 14.90
C ASP A 156 11.13 14.63 13.72
N GLY A 157 10.52 15.81 13.68
CA GLY A 157 10.73 16.77 12.59
C GLY A 157 12.17 17.27 12.52
N ALA A 158 12.86 17.35 13.66
CA ALA A 158 14.26 17.74 13.72
C ALA A 158 15.13 16.69 13.03
N TRP A 159 14.94 15.43 13.38
CA TRP A 159 15.69 14.33 12.76
C TRP A 159 15.42 14.19 11.25
N LEU A 160 14.17 14.37 10.81
CA LEU A 160 13.84 14.34 9.38
C LEU A 160 14.53 15.47 8.62
N TRP A 161 14.64 16.65 9.25
CA TRP A 161 15.33 17.79 8.68
C TRP A 161 16.84 17.55 8.58
N GLU A 162 17.46 16.95 9.60
CA GLU A 162 18.87 16.58 9.60
C GLU A 162 19.20 15.57 8.48
N GLU A 163 18.41 14.51 8.32
CA GLU A 163 18.59 13.53 7.23
C GLU A 163 18.38 14.17 5.83
N TYR A 164 17.47 15.14 5.73
CA TYR A 164 17.28 15.89 4.49
C TYR A 164 18.51 16.76 4.17
N LEU A 165 19.05 17.47 5.15
CA LEU A 165 20.28 18.26 4.99
C LEU A 165 21.48 17.39 4.64
N ASP A 166 21.64 16.24 5.27
CA ASP A 166 22.69 15.27 4.95
C ASP A 166 22.64 14.87 3.48
N THR A 167 21.44 14.59 2.97
CA THR A 167 21.22 14.29 1.55
C THR A 167 21.61 15.44 0.62
N ILE A 168 21.33 16.69 1.01
CA ILE A 168 21.71 17.89 0.23
C ILE A 168 23.22 18.07 0.24
N PHE A 169 23.86 17.96 1.40
CA PHE A 169 25.32 18.14 1.54
C PHE A 169 26.08 17.06 0.76
N ALA A 170 25.61 15.83 0.80
CA ALA A 170 26.17 14.74 -0.02
C ALA A 170 26.05 15.01 -1.52
N LYS A 171 24.88 15.48 -2.00
CA LYS A 171 24.67 15.87 -3.41
C LYS A 171 25.55 17.06 -3.82
N ALA A 172 25.74 18.02 -2.93
CA ALA A 172 26.58 19.19 -3.16
C ALA A 172 28.08 18.88 -3.03
N ARG A 173 28.44 17.63 -2.70
CA ARG A 173 29.83 17.18 -2.44
C ARG A 173 30.54 18.03 -1.38
N LEU A 174 29.80 18.47 -0.39
CA LEU A 174 30.35 19.18 0.75
C LEU A 174 30.94 18.17 1.73
N ASP A 175 32.15 18.45 2.21
CA ASP A 175 32.84 17.64 3.24
C ASP A 175 32.29 18.00 4.63
N ILE A 176 31.03 17.55 4.87
CA ILE A 176 30.29 17.78 6.12
C ILE A 176 29.84 16.41 6.63
N THR A 177 30.12 16.12 7.89
CA THR A 177 29.76 14.88 8.54
C THR A 177 28.53 15.06 9.40
N HIS A 178 27.50 14.20 9.22
CA HIS A 178 26.32 14.14 10.08
C HIS A 178 26.63 13.23 11.29
N ALA A 179 26.60 13.78 12.48
CA ALA A 179 27.04 13.11 13.70
C ALA A 179 26.07 12.04 14.24
N LYS A 180 24.79 12.03 13.81
CA LYS A 180 23.72 11.07 14.23
C LYS A 180 23.63 10.87 15.75
N ASN A 181 23.59 11.96 16.50
CA ASN A 181 23.73 12.00 17.96
C ASN A 181 22.50 11.55 18.77
N LYS A 182 21.63 10.68 18.27
CA LYS A 182 20.42 10.23 19.00
C LYS A 182 20.68 9.63 20.38
N THR A 183 21.84 9.00 20.57
CA THR A 183 22.21 8.32 21.82
C THR A 183 23.21 9.11 22.65
N GLY A 184 23.66 10.28 22.19
CA GLY A 184 24.67 11.07 22.89
C GLY A 184 26.09 10.46 22.89
N GLU A 185 26.34 9.50 22.01
CA GLU A 185 27.62 8.75 21.97
C GLU A 185 28.74 9.46 21.19
N ASN A 186 28.40 10.39 20.28
CA ASN A 186 29.34 11.06 19.38
C ASN A 186 29.63 12.53 19.77
N GLY A 187 29.85 12.77 21.06
CA GLY A 187 30.18 14.12 21.54
C GLY A 187 31.59 14.55 21.21
N ILE A 188 31.76 15.78 20.76
CA ILE A 188 33.07 16.40 20.50
C ILE A 188 33.53 17.19 21.76
N ALA A 189 34.68 16.80 22.28
CA ALA A 189 35.26 17.52 23.44
C ALA A 189 35.89 18.83 22.99
N ILE A 190 35.30 19.96 23.38
CA ILE A 190 35.79 21.32 23.03
C ILE A 190 36.92 21.76 23.97
N TYR A 191 36.97 21.24 25.20
CA TYR A 191 37.97 21.58 26.19
C TYR A 191 38.95 20.45 26.42
N LYS A 192 40.23 20.77 26.57
CA LYS A 192 41.32 19.83 26.88
C LYS A 192 41.07 18.95 28.11
N ASN A 193 40.17 19.36 28.99
CA ASN A 193 39.87 18.67 30.25
C ASN A 193 38.80 17.58 30.08
N GLY A 194 38.23 17.36 28.88
CA GLY A 194 37.26 16.30 28.57
C GLY A 194 35.89 16.36 29.31
N LYS A 195 35.66 17.36 30.16
CA LYS A 195 34.49 17.45 31.05
C LYS A 195 33.21 17.98 30.43
N LYS A 196 33.26 18.58 29.23
CA LYS A 196 32.08 19.05 28.51
C LYS A 196 32.20 18.63 27.04
N CYS A 197 31.30 17.72 26.61
CA CYS A 197 31.12 17.35 25.20
C CYS A 197 30.04 18.26 24.59
N TYR A 198 30.29 18.69 23.37
CA TYR A 198 29.28 19.31 22.50
C TYR A 198 28.77 18.26 21.53
N TYR A 199 27.51 18.32 21.23
CA TYR A 199 26.84 17.37 20.34
C TYR A 199 26.30 18.09 19.10
N PRO A 200 27.19 18.48 18.14
CA PRO A 200 26.73 19.12 16.93
C PRO A 200 25.97 18.10 16.04
N ASP A 201 24.96 18.59 15.33
CA ASP A 201 24.26 17.77 14.33
C ASP A 201 25.15 17.55 13.11
N PHE A 202 25.90 18.59 12.71
CA PHE A 202 26.82 18.56 11.58
C PHE A 202 28.17 19.21 11.97
N TYR A 203 29.26 18.67 11.45
CA TYR A 203 30.61 19.22 11.61
C TYR A 203 31.50 18.94 10.39
N ARG A 204 32.57 19.70 10.28
CA ARG A 204 33.61 19.57 9.25
C ARG A 204 34.96 19.37 9.88
#